data_5b85c77309cbcee33ca7fa72073f9226
#
_entry.id   5b85c77309cbcee33ca7fa72073f9226
#
_cell.length_a   1.000
_cell.length_b   1.000
_cell.length_c   1.000
_cell.angle_alpha   90.00
_cell.angle_beta   90.00
_cell.angle_gamma   90.00
#
_symmetry.space_group_name_H-M   'P 1'
#
loop_
_entity.id
_entity.type
_entity.pdbx_description
1 polymer ?
#
loop_
_entity_poly.entity_id
_entity_poly.type
_entity_poly.pdbx_seq_one_letter_code
_entity_poly.pdbx_strand_id
1 'polypeptide(L)'
;LMAHCCYTDGEELRLMREQHVYAVHCPTSNCNLASGIAPIRRLLEAGIPVTLGSDVAAGHDLSMFQVMQSAIQMSKLNSAIHKRQVSALSLSEVFYMATKLGGSFFGKVGSFEVGYEFDALVIDNDSPMHDSIYNSDTLYTRLERFVYHGNVHQIKNRYCQGKEILIK
;
A
#
# COMPACT_ATOMS: atom_id res chain seq x y z
N LEU A 1 3.58 9.13 -13.26
CA LEU A 1 3.70 8.88 -11.83
C LEU A 1 4.38 10.07 -11.16
N MET A 2 3.89 10.49 -10.00
CA MET A 2 4.45 11.58 -9.21
C MET A 2 4.59 11.13 -7.75
N ALA A 3 5.83 11.02 -7.27
CA ALA A 3 6.11 10.52 -5.94
C ALA A 3 5.91 11.60 -4.86
N HIS A 4 5.73 11.15 -3.61
CA HIS A 4 5.63 11.92 -2.37
C HIS A 4 4.39 12.80 -2.25
N CYS A 5 4.22 13.83 -3.07
CA CYS A 5 3.06 14.74 -3.10
C CYS A 5 2.70 15.35 -1.72
N CYS A 6 3.70 15.64 -0.87
CA CYS A 6 3.47 16.10 0.51
C CYS A 6 2.83 17.48 0.59
N TYR A 7 3.10 18.33 -0.39
CA TYR A 7 2.70 19.74 -0.40
C TYR A 7 1.79 20.11 -1.58
N THR A 8 1.19 19.10 -2.22
CA THR A 8 0.30 19.31 -3.37
C THR A 8 -0.87 20.23 -3.00
N ASP A 9 -1.00 21.32 -3.74
CA ASP A 9 -2.04 22.32 -3.53
C ASP A 9 -3.29 22.11 -4.42
N GLY A 10 -4.22 23.06 -4.42
CA GLY A 10 -5.48 22.95 -5.16
C GLY A 10 -5.31 22.99 -6.66
N GLU A 11 -4.37 23.78 -7.18
CA GLU A 11 -4.09 23.90 -8.62
C GLU A 11 -3.36 22.65 -9.12
N GLU A 12 -2.39 22.15 -8.35
CA GLU A 12 -1.71 20.90 -8.66
C GLU A 12 -2.67 19.72 -8.70
N LEU A 13 -3.60 19.62 -7.75
CA LEU A 13 -4.64 18.59 -7.72
C LEU A 13 -5.50 18.62 -9.00
N ARG A 14 -5.88 19.84 -9.46
CA ARG A 14 -6.64 20.00 -10.70
C ARG A 14 -5.85 19.49 -11.89
N LEU A 15 -4.59 19.89 -12.01
CA LEU A 15 -3.70 19.47 -13.10
C LEU A 15 -3.43 17.96 -13.06
N MET A 16 -3.15 17.40 -11.89
CA MET A 16 -2.94 15.96 -11.74
C MET A 16 -4.15 15.15 -12.21
N ARG A 17 -5.36 15.60 -11.88
CA ARG A 17 -6.59 14.94 -12.33
C ARG A 17 -6.78 15.04 -13.82
N GLU A 18 -6.61 16.25 -14.42
CA GLU A 18 -6.77 16.49 -15.86
C GLU A 18 -5.76 15.71 -16.69
N GLN A 19 -4.54 15.54 -16.17
CA GLN A 19 -3.46 14.83 -16.85
C GLN A 19 -3.38 13.33 -16.46
N HIS A 20 -4.37 12.81 -15.73
CA HIS A 20 -4.41 11.42 -15.27
C HIS A 20 -3.13 10.99 -14.55
N VAL A 21 -2.58 11.86 -13.71
CA VAL A 21 -1.36 11.58 -12.94
C VAL A 21 -1.67 10.67 -11.76
N TYR A 22 -0.89 9.61 -11.61
CA TYR A 22 -0.89 8.77 -10.41
C TYR A 22 0.06 9.35 -9.36
N ALA A 23 -0.43 9.52 -8.14
CA ALA A 23 0.41 9.85 -6.99
C ALA A 23 0.99 8.57 -6.39
N VAL A 24 2.29 8.57 -6.06
CA VAL A 24 2.95 7.45 -5.38
C VAL A 24 3.26 7.85 -3.94
N HIS A 25 2.53 7.27 -2.99
CA HIS A 25 2.76 7.52 -1.57
C HIS A 25 3.93 6.69 -1.05
N CYS A 26 4.98 7.37 -0.59
CA CYS A 26 6.21 6.77 -0.05
C CYS A 26 6.36 7.12 1.44
N PRO A 27 5.54 6.53 2.34
CA PRO A 27 5.43 6.99 3.73
C PRO A 27 6.74 6.87 4.51
N THR A 28 7.48 5.79 4.34
CA THR A 28 8.77 5.55 5.03
C THR A 28 9.83 6.55 4.62
N SER A 29 9.96 6.81 3.33
CA SER A 29 10.87 7.82 2.79
C SER A 29 10.51 9.22 3.30
N ASN A 30 9.23 9.59 3.24
CA ASN A 30 8.78 10.89 3.72
C ASN A 30 9.13 11.11 5.20
N CYS A 31 9.02 10.06 6.03
CA CYS A 31 9.42 10.11 7.43
C CYS A 31 10.94 10.24 7.60
N ASN A 32 11.70 9.39 6.92
CA ASN A 32 13.16 9.37 7.05
C ASN A 32 13.81 10.70 6.65
N LEU A 33 13.26 11.34 5.62
CA LEU A 33 13.77 12.61 5.10
C LEU A 33 13.08 13.84 5.71
N ALA A 34 12.16 13.66 6.67
CA ALA A 34 11.34 14.74 7.23
C ALA A 34 10.61 15.57 6.16
N SER A 35 10.20 14.94 5.06
CA SER A 35 9.56 15.61 3.93
C SER A 35 8.11 16.00 4.19
N GLY A 36 7.52 15.55 5.30
CA GLY A 36 6.14 15.85 5.68
C GLY A 36 5.18 14.67 5.50
N ILE A 37 3.91 14.90 5.79
CA ILE A 37 2.83 13.91 5.67
C ILE A 37 2.02 14.22 4.42
N ALA A 38 2.05 13.32 3.44
CA ALA A 38 1.28 13.48 2.21
C ALA A 38 -0.23 13.48 2.50
N PRO A 39 -1.02 14.39 1.91
CA PRO A 39 -2.45 14.53 2.16
C PRO A 39 -3.27 13.48 1.38
N ILE A 40 -3.01 12.20 1.65
CA ILE A 40 -3.52 11.07 0.85
C ILE A 40 -5.04 11.08 0.75
N ARG A 41 -5.76 11.36 1.83
CA ARG A 41 -7.22 11.41 1.80
C ARG A 41 -7.72 12.48 0.82
N ARG A 42 -7.10 13.65 0.83
CA ARG A 42 -7.44 14.75 -0.10
C ARG A 42 -7.16 14.39 -1.55
N LEU A 43 -6.05 13.68 -1.83
CA LEU A 43 -5.74 13.17 -3.18
C LEU A 43 -6.82 12.20 -3.67
N LEU A 44 -7.20 11.23 -2.81
CA LEU A 44 -8.24 10.24 -3.14
C LEU A 44 -9.61 10.91 -3.37
N GLU A 45 -10.00 11.85 -2.52
CA GLU A 45 -11.25 12.62 -2.64
C GLU A 45 -11.27 13.51 -3.89
N ALA A 46 -10.11 13.99 -4.33
CA ALA A 46 -9.96 14.70 -5.60
C ALA A 46 -10.02 13.79 -6.83
N GLY A 47 -10.15 12.47 -6.64
CA GLY A 47 -10.20 11.49 -7.74
C GLY A 47 -8.84 11.17 -8.34
N ILE A 48 -7.74 11.46 -7.63
CA ILE A 48 -6.39 11.13 -8.06
C ILE A 48 -6.08 9.70 -7.63
N PRO A 49 -5.67 8.81 -8.54
CA PRO A 49 -5.24 7.46 -8.16
C PRO A 49 -3.96 7.54 -7.33
N VAL A 50 -4.01 6.99 -6.12
CA VAL A 50 -2.87 6.96 -5.20
C VAL A 50 -2.37 5.53 -5.06
N THR A 51 -1.10 5.30 -5.35
CA THR A 51 -0.41 4.02 -5.22
C THR A 51 0.61 4.08 -4.08
N LEU A 52 1.21 2.95 -3.73
CA LEU A 52 2.27 2.88 -2.74
C LEU A 52 3.64 2.66 -3.38
N GLY A 53 4.68 3.23 -2.79
CA GLY A 53 6.07 3.01 -3.18
C GLY A 53 6.99 2.88 -1.98
N SER A 54 8.02 2.03 -2.10
CA SER A 54 9.05 1.85 -1.08
C SER A 54 10.07 2.99 -1.07
N ASP A 55 10.38 3.52 -2.25
CA ASP A 55 11.42 4.55 -2.45
C ASP A 55 12.76 4.18 -1.76
N VAL A 56 13.18 2.94 -1.90
CA VAL A 56 14.48 2.49 -1.41
C VAL A 56 15.59 3.16 -2.26
N ALA A 57 16.59 3.86 -1.64
CA ALA A 57 17.10 3.80 -0.27
C ALA A 57 16.67 4.96 0.67
N ALA A 58 15.83 5.89 0.28
CA ALA A 58 15.26 6.86 1.24
C ALA A 58 14.20 6.18 2.13
N GLY A 59 13.38 5.30 1.57
CA GLY A 59 12.68 4.27 2.33
C GLY A 59 13.66 3.14 2.72
N HIS A 60 13.50 2.58 3.90
CA HIS A 60 14.45 1.63 4.49
C HIS A 60 14.11 0.15 4.24
N ASP A 61 13.01 -0.15 3.55
CA ASP A 61 12.57 -1.53 3.29
C ASP A 61 11.98 -1.68 1.88
N LEU A 62 12.21 -2.83 1.26
CA LEU A 62 11.61 -3.23 -0.02
C LEU A 62 10.22 -3.86 0.16
N SER A 63 9.85 -4.25 1.38
CA SER A 63 8.60 -4.93 1.68
C SER A 63 7.41 -4.00 1.53
N MET A 64 6.54 -4.27 0.55
CA MET A 64 5.30 -3.53 0.38
C MET A 64 4.34 -3.70 1.58
N PHE A 65 4.45 -4.76 2.37
CA PHE A 65 3.69 -4.92 3.61
C PHE A 65 4.11 -3.90 4.66
N GLN A 66 5.41 -3.62 4.79
CA GLN A 66 5.93 -2.56 5.64
C GLN A 66 5.49 -1.17 5.16
N VAL A 67 5.46 -0.96 3.85
CA VAL A 67 4.96 0.29 3.26
C VAL A 67 3.47 0.47 3.55
N MET A 68 2.64 -0.57 3.42
CA MET A 68 1.22 -0.53 3.80
C MET A 68 1.02 -0.20 5.28
N GLN A 69 1.78 -0.84 6.17
CA GLN A 69 1.74 -0.56 7.60
C GLN A 69 2.08 0.90 7.89
N SER A 70 3.17 1.40 7.31
CA SER A 70 3.60 2.80 7.47
C SER A 70 2.56 3.78 6.92
N ALA A 71 1.93 3.49 5.79
CA ALA A 71 0.87 4.32 5.23
C ALA A 71 -0.34 4.44 6.18
N ILE A 72 -0.77 3.33 6.80
CA ILE A 72 -1.83 3.35 7.80
C ILE A 72 -1.41 4.18 9.02
N GLN A 73 -0.20 3.96 9.55
CA GLN A 73 0.29 4.66 10.74
C GLN A 73 0.38 6.17 10.49
N MET A 74 0.96 6.60 9.36
CA MET A 74 1.05 8.01 9.00
C MET A 74 -0.31 8.65 8.78
N SER A 75 -1.25 7.94 8.19
CA SER A 75 -2.61 8.45 8.01
C SER A 75 -3.36 8.60 9.35
N LYS A 76 -3.15 7.69 10.31
CA LYS A 76 -3.68 7.80 11.67
C LYS A 76 -3.07 9.00 12.41
N LEU A 77 -1.76 9.22 12.26
CA LEU A 77 -1.10 10.38 12.84
C LEU A 77 -1.65 11.69 12.24
N ASN A 78 -1.78 11.74 10.91
CA ASN A 78 -2.39 12.86 10.21
C ASN A 78 -3.82 13.14 10.69
N SER A 79 -4.63 12.10 10.85
CA SER A 79 -5.98 12.19 11.41
C SER A 79 -5.98 12.79 12.84
N ALA A 80 -5.05 12.34 13.68
CA ALA A 80 -4.92 12.84 15.05
C ALA A 80 -4.52 14.33 15.09
N ILE A 81 -3.54 14.74 14.27
CA ILE A 81 -3.10 16.14 14.15
C ILE A 81 -4.27 17.04 13.72
N HIS A 82 -5.09 16.57 12.79
CA HIS A 82 -6.28 17.29 12.31
C HIS A 82 -7.54 17.02 13.15
N LYS A 83 -7.40 16.66 14.43
CA LYS A 83 -8.50 16.42 15.37
C LYS A 83 -9.58 15.49 14.82
N ARG A 84 -9.17 14.46 14.05
CA ARG A 84 -10.03 13.45 13.39
C ARG A 84 -10.98 14.01 12.32
N GLN A 85 -10.73 15.20 11.80
CA GLN A 85 -11.47 15.74 10.65
C GLN A 85 -11.06 15.08 9.33
N VAL A 86 -9.87 14.45 9.29
CA VAL A 86 -9.38 13.67 8.14
C VAL A 86 -9.42 12.21 8.52
N SER A 87 -10.12 11.38 7.74
CA SER A 87 -10.21 9.94 7.99
C SER A 87 -8.89 9.23 7.69
N ALA A 88 -8.48 8.33 8.58
CA ALA A 88 -7.31 7.50 8.38
C ALA A 88 -7.56 6.45 7.29
N LEU A 89 -6.48 5.96 6.67
CA LEU A 89 -6.53 4.85 5.73
C LEU A 89 -6.82 3.53 6.44
N SER A 90 -7.68 2.72 5.84
CA SER A 90 -7.96 1.34 6.25
C SER A 90 -6.98 0.36 5.60
N LEU A 91 -6.93 -0.87 6.14
CA LEU A 91 -6.17 -1.96 5.53
C LEU A 91 -6.63 -2.26 4.09
N SER A 92 -7.93 -2.27 3.84
CA SER A 92 -8.48 -2.53 2.51
C SER A 92 -8.05 -1.46 1.49
N GLU A 93 -8.03 -0.19 1.89
CA GLU A 93 -7.57 0.91 1.02
C GLU A 93 -6.10 0.76 0.68
N VAL A 94 -5.22 0.55 1.66
CA VAL A 94 -3.78 0.42 1.39
C VAL A 94 -3.46 -0.86 0.60
N PHE A 95 -4.20 -1.94 0.83
CA PHE A 95 -4.05 -3.15 0.04
C PHE A 95 -4.46 -2.91 -1.42
N TYR A 96 -5.58 -2.23 -1.65
CA TYR A 96 -6.00 -1.82 -2.99
C TYR A 96 -4.97 -0.91 -3.69
N MET A 97 -4.41 0.06 -2.95
CA MET A 97 -3.34 0.94 -3.44
C MET A 97 -2.07 0.16 -3.82
N ALA A 98 -1.73 -0.88 -3.06
CA ALA A 98 -0.55 -1.72 -3.30
C ALA A 98 -0.75 -2.78 -4.39
N THR A 99 -2.00 -3.08 -4.79
CA THR A 99 -2.34 -4.14 -5.72
C THR A 99 -3.04 -3.60 -6.96
N LYS A 100 -4.37 -3.67 -7.02
CA LYS A 100 -5.16 -3.36 -8.21
C LYS A 100 -4.98 -1.91 -8.68
N LEU A 101 -5.00 -0.94 -7.78
CA LEU A 101 -4.84 0.47 -8.15
C LEU A 101 -3.42 0.75 -8.63
N GLY A 102 -2.41 0.25 -7.91
CA GLY A 102 -1.01 0.38 -8.35
C GLY A 102 -0.75 -0.32 -9.68
N GLY A 103 -1.30 -1.51 -9.83
CA GLY A 103 -1.21 -2.30 -11.05
C GLY A 103 -1.87 -1.64 -12.26
N SER A 104 -2.95 -0.89 -12.06
CA SER A 104 -3.71 -0.26 -13.15
C SER A 104 -2.89 0.73 -13.99
N PHE A 105 -1.80 1.26 -13.46
CA PHE A 105 -0.83 2.05 -14.22
C PHE A 105 -0.14 1.24 -15.32
N PHE A 106 0.09 -0.04 -15.07
CA PHE A 106 0.76 -0.97 -16.00
C PHE A 106 -0.23 -1.77 -16.88
N GLY A 107 -1.52 -1.60 -16.65
CA GLY A 107 -2.57 -2.32 -17.37
C GLY A 107 -3.39 -3.24 -16.46
N LYS A 108 -3.64 -4.47 -16.90
CA LYS A 108 -4.45 -5.44 -16.14
C LYS A 108 -3.57 -6.31 -15.23
N VAL A 109 -2.99 -5.71 -14.19
CA VAL A 109 -2.19 -6.40 -13.17
C VAL A 109 -2.68 -6.05 -11.77
N GLY A 110 -2.33 -6.85 -10.77
CA GLY A 110 -2.67 -6.61 -9.36
C GLY A 110 -4.10 -7.01 -8.97
N SER A 111 -4.79 -7.84 -9.75
CA SER A 111 -6.12 -8.38 -9.45
C SER A 111 -6.25 -9.80 -9.97
N PHE A 112 -7.14 -10.61 -9.36
CA PHE A 112 -7.53 -11.94 -9.83
C PHE A 112 -8.79 -11.94 -10.72
N GLU A 113 -9.18 -10.78 -11.24
CA GLU A 113 -10.31 -10.69 -12.17
C GLU A 113 -9.97 -11.32 -13.52
N VAL A 114 -11.00 -11.82 -14.23
CA VAL A 114 -10.81 -12.40 -15.55
C VAL A 114 -10.17 -11.42 -16.51
N GLY A 115 -9.09 -11.85 -17.15
CA GLY A 115 -8.30 -11.04 -18.12
C GLY A 115 -7.18 -10.22 -17.48
N TYR A 116 -6.95 -10.35 -16.16
CA TYR A 116 -5.75 -9.83 -15.51
C TYR A 116 -4.58 -10.82 -15.59
N GLU A 117 -3.36 -10.30 -15.59
CA GLU A 117 -2.16 -11.11 -15.42
C GLU A 117 -2.19 -11.79 -14.06
N PHE A 118 -1.79 -13.07 -14.03
CA PHE A 118 -1.74 -13.82 -12.77
C PHE A 118 -0.44 -13.53 -12.02
N ASP A 119 -0.45 -12.45 -11.25
CA ASP A 119 0.60 -12.08 -10.31
C ASP A 119 0.13 -12.41 -8.90
N ALA A 120 0.80 -13.35 -8.22
CA ALA A 120 0.31 -13.88 -6.96
C ALA A 120 1.44 -14.22 -5.98
N LEU A 121 1.13 -14.05 -4.70
CA LEU A 121 1.92 -14.58 -3.59
C LEU A 121 1.11 -15.64 -2.86
N VAL A 122 1.72 -16.80 -2.60
CA VAL A 122 1.16 -17.80 -1.69
C VAL A 122 1.82 -17.59 -0.33
N ILE A 123 1.00 -17.28 0.66
CA ILE A 123 1.45 -16.94 2.01
C ILE A 123 1.04 -18.06 2.96
N ASP A 124 2.01 -18.59 3.68
CA ASP A 124 1.79 -19.49 4.80
C ASP A 124 1.38 -18.68 6.03
N ASN A 125 0.14 -18.85 6.43
CA ASN A 125 -0.43 -18.13 7.58
C ASN A 125 -0.42 -18.97 8.87
N ASP A 126 0.04 -20.22 8.78
CA ASP A 126 0.09 -21.17 9.90
C ASP A 126 1.38 -20.97 10.72
N SER A 127 1.43 -19.90 11.49
CA SER A 127 2.52 -19.69 12.46
C SER A 127 2.01 -19.97 13.87
N PRO A 128 2.64 -20.87 14.65
CA PRO A 128 2.27 -21.18 16.03
C PRO A 128 2.24 -19.94 16.96
N MET A 129 2.92 -18.90 16.57
CA MET A 129 3.02 -17.64 17.30
C MET A 129 1.73 -16.78 17.21
N HIS A 130 0.83 -17.11 16.29
CA HIS A 130 -0.35 -16.30 15.98
C HIS A 130 -1.68 -16.88 16.46
N ASP A 131 -1.74 -18.18 16.77
CA ASP A 131 -3.00 -18.87 17.07
C ASP A 131 -3.67 -18.45 18.39
N SER A 132 -2.92 -17.83 19.31
CA SER A 132 -3.43 -17.45 20.63
C SER A 132 -4.03 -16.05 20.73
N ILE A 133 -3.85 -15.19 19.71
CA ILE A 133 -4.15 -13.75 19.83
C ILE A 133 -5.45 -13.37 19.10
N TYR A 134 -5.85 -14.13 18.08
CA TYR A 134 -6.97 -13.75 17.22
C TYR A 134 -8.15 -14.71 17.32
N ASN A 135 -9.26 -14.22 17.87
CA ASN A 135 -10.51 -15.00 18.03
C ASN A 135 -11.30 -15.18 16.70
N SER A 136 -10.87 -14.62 15.59
CA SER A 136 -11.54 -14.77 14.29
C SER A 136 -10.55 -15.03 13.18
N ASP A 137 -10.87 -15.97 12.29
CA ASP A 137 -10.05 -16.39 11.17
C ASP A 137 -10.69 -15.99 9.81
N THR A 138 -11.05 -14.72 9.69
CA THR A 138 -11.53 -14.17 8.43
C THR A 138 -10.36 -13.86 7.48
N LEU A 139 -10.63 -13.77 6.17
CA LEU A 139 -9.62 -13.35 5.19
C LEU A 139 -9.03 -11.98 5.55
N TYR A 140 -9.85 -11.07 6.06
CA TYR A 140 -9.40 -9.74 6.51
C TYR A 140 -8.40 -9.85 7.67
N THR A 141 -8.71 -10.63 8.70
CA THR A 141 -7.81 -10.80 9.86
C THR A 141 -6.53 -11.55 9.49
N ARG A 142 -6.57 -12.48 8.54
CA ARG A 142 -5.37 -13.13 7.99
C ARG A 142 -4.48 -12.12 7.27
N LEU A 143 -5.05 -11.27 6.42
CA LEU A 143 -4.32 -10.22 5.72
C LEU A 143 -3.73 -9.21 6.71
N GLU A 144 -4.53 -8.76 7.70
CA GLU A 144 -4.08 -7.82 8.72
C GLU A 144 -2.89 -8.38 9.51
N ARG A 145 -3.00 -9.64 9.95
CA ARG A 145 -1.92 -10.36 10.63
C ARG A 145 -0.64 -10.39 9.79
N PHE A 146 -0.76 -10.73 8.51
CA PHE A 146 0.40 -10.78 7.63
C PHE A 146 1.01 -9.39 7.38
N VAL A 147 0.21 -8.36 7.19
CA VAL A 147 0.70 -6.98 7.01
C VAL A 147 1.46 -6.48 8.24
N TYR A 148 0.99 -6.79 9.45
CA TYR A 148 1.60 -6.28 10.68
C TYR A 148 2.70 -7.16 11.27
N HIS A 149 2.63 -8.47 11.08
CA HIS A 149 3.52 -9.44 11.73
C HIS A 149 4.19 -10.42 10.76
N GLY A 150 3.79 -10.40 9.49
CA GLY A 150 4.34 -11.29 8.48
C GLY A 150 5.79 -10.96 8.13
N ASN A 151 6.47 -11.95 7.60
CA ASN A 151 7.82 -11.84 7.10
C ASN A 151 8.01 -12.59 5.79
N VAL A 152 9.12 -12.36 5.11
CA VAL A 152 9.42 -12.94 3.79
C VAL A 152 9.48 -14.48 3.79
N HIS A 153 9.76 -15.14 4.92
CA HIS A 153 9.83 -16.60 5.01
C HIS A 153 8.46 -17.26 4.95
N GLN A 154 7.39 -16.51 5.21
CA GLN A 154 6.01 -16.99 5.07
C GLN A 154 5.53 -16.97 3.61
N ILE A 155 6.27 -16.35 2.69
CA ILE A 155 5.94 -16.37 1.25
C ILE A 155 6.49 -17.65 0.66
N LYS A 156 5.62 -18.63 0.41
CA LYS A 156 5.98 -19.95 -0.11
C LYS A 156 6.21 -19.94 -1.62
N ASN A 157 5.30 -19.34 -2.38
CA ASN A 157 5.41 -19.25 -3.83
C ASN A 157 5.14 -17.83 -4.31
N ARG A 158 5.72 -17.48 -5.42
CA ARG A 158 5.56 -16.20 -6.12
C ARG A 158 5.31 -16.47 -7.58
N TYR A 159 4.32 -15.80 -8.11
CA TYR A 159 3.96 -15.92 -9.53
C TYR A 159 4.00 -14.54 -10.18
N CYS A 160 4.54 -14.46 -11.38
CA CYS A 160 4.49 -13.29 -12.25
C CYS A 160 4.06 -13.74 -13.64
N GLN A 161 2.97 -13.16 -14.14
CA GLN A 161 2.36 -13.55 -15.42
C GLN A 161 2.12 -15.06 -15.53
N GLY A 162 1.65 -15.67 -14.45
CA GLY A 162 1.37 -17.11 -14.35
C GLY A 162 2.61 -18.02 -14.22
N LYS A 163 3.81 -17.46 -14.23
CA LYS A 163 5.06 -18.23 -14.07
C LYS A 163 5.56 -18.12 -12.64
N GLU A 164 5.93 -19.27 -12.07
CA GLU A 164 6.54 -19.31 -10.75
C GLU A 164 7.94 -18.69 -10.78
N ILE A 165 8.20 -17.79 -9.83
CA ILE A 165 9.53 -17.20 -9.63
C ILE A 165 10.22 -17.96 -8.51
N LEU A 166 11.28 -18.68 -8.87
CA LEU A 166 12.15 -19.36 -7.90
C LEU A 166 13.20 -18.37 -7.38
N ILE A 167 13.19 -18.14 -6.08
CA ILE A 167 14.26 -17.39 -5.41
C ILE A 167 15.27 -18.41 -4.91
N LYS A 168 16.50 -18.29 -5.40
CA LYS A 168 17.62 -19.10 -4.96
C LYS A 168 18.16 -18.61 -3.64
#